data_79696a84ac6b6a6a8eb0f2985f485b20
#
_entry.id   79696a84ac6b6a6a8eb0f2985f485b20
#
_cell.length_a   1.000
_cell.length_b   1.000
_cell.length_c   1.000
_cell.angle_alpha   90.00
_cell.angle_beta   90.00
_cell.angle_gamma   90.00
#
_symmetry.space_group_name_H-M   'P 1'
#
loop_
_entity.id
_entity.type
_entity.pdbx_description
1 polymer ?
#
loop_
_entity_poly.entity_id
_entity_poly.type
_entity_poly.pdbx_seq_one_letter_code
_entity_poly.pdbx_strand_id
1 'polypeptide(L)' 'MWSALQNVDWDLLHQQKLMLLAIRERQRPASGEHDALSGIIHLLDALQDEAAKNGRWTFPNENEGDSHEHRE' A
#
# COMPACT_ATOMS: atom_id res chain seq x y z
N MET A 1 -5.25 -12.60 -17.68
CA MET A 1 -4.45 -12.21 -16.52
C MET A 1 -5.06 -11.02 -15.78
N TRP A 2 -5.29 -9.93 -16.47
CA TRP A 2 -5.80 -8.74 -15.80
C TRP A 2 -7.24 -8.91 -15.31
N SER A 3 -8.02 -9.75 -15.99
CA SER A 3 -9.40 -9.96 -15.55
C SER A 3 -9.44 -10.59 -14.16
N ALA A 4 -8.44 -11.39 -13.81
CA ALA A 4 -8.38 -11.96 -12.47
C ALA A 4 -8.14 -10.89 -11.42
N LEU A 5 -7.45 -9.81 -11.78
CA LEU A 5 -7.16 -8.73 -10.84
C LEU A 5 -8.36 -7.81 -10.65
N GLN A 6 -9.38 -7.92 -11.49
CA GLN A 6 -10.56 -7.09 -11.33
C GLN A 6 -11.36 -7.48 -10.09
N ASN A 7 -11.14 -8.69 -9.60
CA ASN A 7 -11.84 -9.17 -8.41
C ASN A 7 -11.02 -9.02 -7.14
N VAL A 8 -9.91 -8.33 -7.23
CA VAL A 8 -9.07 -8.13 -6.05
C VAL A 8 -9.77 -7.22 -5.08
N ASP A 9 -9.74 -7.60 -3.80
CA ASP A 9 -10.24 -6.74 -2.74
C ASP A 9 -9.13 -5.75 -2.41
N TRP A 10 -9.21 -4.59 -3.03
CA TRP A 10 -8.15 -3.60 -2.92
C TRP A 10 -8.04 -3.02 -1.50
N ASP A 11 -9.17 -2.92 -0.80
CA ASP A 11 -9.13 -2.44 0.57
C ASP A 11 -8.40 -3.43 1.47
N LEU A 12 -8.68 -4.71 1.28
CA LEU A 12 -7.99 -5.73 2.06
C LEU A 12 -6.51 -5.75 1.72
N LEU A 13 -6.19 -5.60 0.45
CA LEU A 13 -4.79 -5.54 0.02
C LEU A 13 -4.07 -4.40 0.71
N HIS A 14 -4.72 -3.25 0.79
CA HIS A 14 -4.14 -2.10 1.46
C HIS A 14 -3.88 -2.39 2.94
N GLN A 15 -4.84 -3.04 3.60
CA GLN A 15 -4.67 -3.41 5.00
C GLN A 15 -3.50 -4.36 5.18
N GLN A 16 -3.35 -5.30 4.27
CA GLN A 16 -2.22 -6.22 4.33
C GLN A 16 -0.90 -5.48 4.17
N LYS A 17 -0.88 -4.49 3.27
CA LYS A 17 0.33 -3.69 3.09
C LYS A 17 0.68 -2.96 4.39
N LEU A 18 -0.32 -2.39 5.07
CA LEU A 18 -0.07 -1.70 6.33
C LEU A 18 0.47 -2.64 7.39
N MET A 19 -0.03 -3.88 7.41
CA MET A 19 0.48 -4.88 8.33
C MET A 19 1.93 -5.22 8.04
N LEU A 20 2.26 -5.32 6.75
CA LEU A 20 3.64 -5.59 6.36
C LEU A 20 4.55 -4.44 6.74
N LEU A 21 4.07 -3.21 6.64
CA LEU A 21 4.83 -2.06 7.09
C LEU A 21 5.14 -2.15 8.57
N ALA A 22 4.15 -2.53 9.37
CA ALA A 22 4.33 -2.68 10.81
C ALA A 22 5.35 -3.79 11.12
N ILE A 23 5.27 -4.89 10.38
CA ILE A 23 6.23 -5.98 10.57
C ILE A 23 7.63 -5.52 10.20
N ARG A 24 7.74 -4.78 9.09
CA ARG A 24 9.05 -4.30 8.64
C ARG A 24 9.69 -3.39 9.69
N GLU A 25 8.88 -2.57 10.36
CA GLU A 25 9.40 -1.65 11.36
C GLU A 25 10.05 -2.37 12.52
N ARG A 26 9.68 -3.63 12.74
CA ARG A 26 10.25 -4.42 13.81
C ARG A 26 11.52 -5.12 13.41
N GLN A 27 11.84 -5.09 12.11
CA GLN A 27 13.04 -5.73 11.63
C GLN A 27 14.22 -4.80 11.76
N ARG A 28 15.39 -5.41 11.93
CA ARG A 28 16.61 -4.63 12.02
C ARG A 28 16.86 -3.93 10.68
N PRO A 29 17.16 -2.62 10.70
CA PRO A 29 17.48 -1.93 9.45
C PRO A 29 18.64 -2.63 8.73
N ALA A 30 18.54 -2.68 7.42
CA ALA A 30 19.54 -3.29 6.56
C ALA A 30 19.65 -4.79 6.71
N SER A 31 18.73 -5.45 7.44
CA SER A 31 18.72 -6.90 7.47
C SER A 31 18.07 -7.42 6.18
N GLY A 32 18.31 -8.70 5.90
CA GLY A 32 17.68 -9.32 4.74
C GLY A 32 16.17 -9.30 4.82
N GLU A 33 15.64 -9.52 6.02
CA GLU A 33 14.20 -9.51 6.22
C GLU A 33 13.63 -8.11 5.96
N HIS A 34 14.29 -7.08 6.47
CA HIS A 34 13.85 -5.71 6.25
C HIS A 34 13.83 -5.39 4.76
N ASP A 35 14.89 -5.78 4.05
CA ASP A 35 15.00 -5.50 2.62
C ASP A 35 13.95 -6.25 1.83
N ALA A 36 13.71 -7.51 2.16
CA ALA A 36 12.72 -8.31 1.46
C ALA A 36 11.32 -7.74 1.66
N LEU A 37 10.99 -7.34 2.89
CA LEU A 37 9.70 -6.75 3.18
C LEU A 37 9.53 -5.42 2.45
N SER A 38 10.60 -4.62 2.38
CA SER A 38 10.56 -3.37 1.64
C SER A 38 10.24 -3.61 0.18
N GLY A 39 10.83 -4.65 -0.42
CA GLY A 39 10.58 -4.99 -1.80
C GLY A 39 9.12 -5.38 -2.03
N ILE A 40 8.58 -6.22 -1.14
CA ILE A 40 7.19 -6.65 -1.24
C ILE A 40 6.26 -5.45 -1.13
N ILE A 41 6.50 -4.59 -0.15
CA ILE A 41 5.67 -3.41 0.07
C ILE A 41 5.71 -2.51 -1.15
N HIS A 42 6.91 -2.35 -1.72
CA HIS A 42 7.06 -1.52 -2.91
C HIS A 42 6.24 -2.07 -4.08
N LEU A 43 6.24 -3.39 -4.26
CA LEU A 43 5.46 -4.01 -5.32
C LEU A 43 3.97 -3.84 -5.09
N LEU A 44 3.52 -3.99 -3.85
CA LEU A 44 2.11 -3.78 -3.53
C LEU A 44 1.70 -2.33 -3.80
N ASP A 45 2.58 -1.41 -3.45
CA ASP A 45 2.34 0.00 -3.68
C ASP A 45 2.19 0.29 -5.16
N ALA A 46 3.06 -0.30 -5.98
CA ALA A 46 2.98 -0.12 -7.43
C ALA A 46 1.69 -0.68 -7.98
N LEU A 47 1.26 -1.83 -7.47
CA LEU A 47 0.03 -2.44 -7.91
C LEU A 47 -1.18 -1.58 -7.56
N GLN A 48 -1.18 -1.03 -6.34
CA GLN A 48 -2.26 -0.13 -5.92
C GLN A 48 -2.28 1.13 -6.77
N ASP A 49 -1.11 1.65 -7.08
CA ASP A 49 -1.00 2.84 -7.91
C ASP A 49 -1.60 2.59 -9.28
N GLU A 50 -1.33 1.42 -9.83
CA GLU A 50 -1.89 1.06 -11.12
C GLU A 50 -3.41 0.95 -11.05
N ALA A 51 -3.93 0.36 -9.98
CA ALA A 51 -5.37 0.26 -9.79
C ALA A 51 -6.00 1.64 -9.68
N ALA A 52 -5.33 2.55 -8.98
CA ALA A 52 -5.83 3.91 -8.82
C ALA A 52 -5.86 4.64 -10.15
N LYS A 53 -4.83 4.46 -10.97
CA LYS A 53 -4.79 5.09 -12.29
C LYS A 53 -5.91 4.61 -13.18
N ASN A 54 -6.33 3.37 -13.00
CA ASN A 54 -7.39 2.78 -13.81
C ASN A 54 -8.77 2.93 -13.20
N GLY A 55 -8.88 3.70 -12.12
CA GLY A 55 -10.16 3.97 -11.49
C GLY A 55 -10.75 2.80 -10.76
N ARG A 56 -9.95 1.78 -10.44
CA ARG A 56 -10.44 0.59 -9.76
C ARG A 56 -10.42 0.70 -8.25
N TRP A 57 -9.67 1.65 -7.76
CA TRP A 57 -9.49 1.81 -6.32
C TRP A 57 -9.01 3.21 -6.04
N THR A 58 -9.35 3.73 -4.88
CA THR A 58 -8.91 5.04 -4.44
C THR A 58 -8.21 4.86 -3.11
N PHE A 59 -7.04 5.46 -2.98
CA PHE A 59 -6.33 5.41 -1.71
C PHE A 59 -7.21 5.97 -0.60
N PRO A 60 -7.17 5.35 0.59
CA PRO A 60 -7.95 5.86 1.71
C PRO A 60 -7.60 7.30 2.02
N ASN A 61 -8.59 8.03 2.52
CA ASN A 61 -8.48 9.46 2.70
C ASN A 61 -7.90 9.85 4.05
N GLU A 62 -7.09 9.01 4.63
CA GLU A 62 -6.50 9.37 5.91
C GLU A 62 -5.68 10.64 5.80
N ASN A 63 -5.18 10.95 4.62
CA ASN A 63 -4.41 12.16 4.41
C ASN A 63 -5.26 13.38 4.16
N GLU A 64 -6.50 13.18 3.82
CA GLU A 64 -7.39 14.30 3.56
C GLU A 64 -7.72 15.07 4.81
N GLY A 65 -7.77 14.36 5.91
CA GLY A 65 -8.03 15.03 7.17
C GLY A 65 -6.93 15.99 7.55
N ASP A 66 -5.76 15.76 7.01
CA ASP A 66 -4.61 16.61 7.29
C ASP A 66 -4.56 17.82 6.42
N SER A 67 -4.94 17.64 5.22
CA SER A 67 -4.83 18.75 4.32
C SER A 67 -5.87 19.79 4.71
N HIS A 68 -5.86 19.73 5.00
CA HIS A 68 -6.52 20.44 5.18
C HIS A 68 -6.36 21.21 5.94
N GLU A 69 -5.69 20.74 5.88
CA GLU A 69 -5.64 21.10 6.22
C GLU A 69 -5.33 21.72 6.27
N HIS A 70 -4.83 21.69 6.04
CA HIS A 70 -4.57 22.05 5.86
C HIS A 70 -4.68 22.93 5.85
N ARG A 71 -4.68 23.11 5.92
CA ARG A 71 -4.89 23.68 5.79
C ARG A 71 -5.11 24.49 6.15
N GLU A 72 -5.03 24.90 6.43
CA GLU A 72 -5.29 25.18 6.56
C GLU A 72 -5.25 25.55 6.50
#